data_02b417dfb7227805ecaddb39d95b5005
#
_entry.id   02b417dfb7227805ecaddb39d95b5005
#
_cell.length_a   1.000
_cell.length_b   1.000
_cell.length_c   1.000
_cell.angle_alpha   90.00
_cell.angle_beta   90.00
_cell.angle_gamma   90.00
#
_symmetry.space_group_name_H-M   'P 1'
#
loop_
_entity.id
_entity.type
_entity.pdbx_description
1 polymer ?
#
loop_
_entity_poly.entity_id
_entity_poly.type
_entity_poly.pdbx_seq_one_letter_code
_entity_poly.pdbx_strand_id
1 'polypeptide(L)'
;MFLSSSTLAAAQNSGLDGTYILDKTDSDNMNEVIEDAVGKLNFLTQDIARGRLKKLNPAYRQVVITSSSNEISVTVDNQPPLRAPAKGAPVPWVSPDGRKVNVSMQLVGEHLEQTFTSSNGRRVNDYTLSPDGRTLTMQVTETSPRLPQSITYKQVYRRVS
;
A
#
# COMPACT_ATOMS: atom_id res chain seq x y z
N MET A 1 -16.83 -35.59 35.30
CA MET A 1 -17.42 -34.32 34.85
C MET A 1 -16.28 -33.46 34.37
N PHE A 2 -16.00 -33.50 33.07
CA PHE A 2 -14.89 -32.71 32.46
C PHE A 2 -15.45 -31.41 31.95
N LEU A 3 -15.07 -30.31 32.58
CA LEU A 3 -15.34 -28.97 32.08
C LEU A 3 -14.37 -28.64 30.93
N SER A 4 -14.85 -28.71 29.70
CA SER A 4 -14.14 -28.23 28.54
C SER A 4 -14.15 -26.69 28.58
N SER A 5 -13.05 -26.10 28.97
CA SER A 5 -12.84 -24.66 28.82
C SER A 5 -12.58 -24.37 27.36
N SER A 6 -13.60 -23.93 26.64
CA SER A 6 -13.46 -23.37 25.32
C SER A 6 -12.81 -21.98 25.46
N THR A 7 -11.51 -21.92 25.29
CA THR A 7 -10.81 -20.64 25.10
C THR A 7 -11.24 -20.07 23.76
N LEU A 8 -12.13 -19.09 23.80
CA LEU A 8 -12.38 -18.21 22.66
C LEU A 8 -11.05 -17.51 22.35
N ALA A 9 -10.41 -17.95 21.27
CA ALA A 9 -9.30 -17.21 20.71
C ALA A 9 -9.82 -15.83 20.30
N ALA A 10 -9.47 -14.79 21.05
CA ALA A 10 -9.75 -13.42 20.67
C ALA A 10 -9.12 -13.19 19.29
N ALA A 11 -9.89 -12.66 18.32
CA ALA A 11 -9.38 -12.25 17.02
C ALA A 11 -8.21 -11.29 17.28
N GLN A 12 -6.98 -11.72 16.96
CA GLN A 12 -5.80 -10.85 17.11
C GLN A 12 -5.85 -9.85 16.00
N ASN A 13 -6.19 -8.59 16.33
CA ASN A 13 -5.96 -7.46 15.45
C ASN A 13 -4.45 -7.32 15.26
N SER A 14 -4.01 -7.07 14.03
CA SER A 14 -2.61 -6.79 13.77
C SER A 14 -2.21 -5.50 14.50
N GLY A 15 -0.95 -5.41 14.94
CA GLY A 15 -0.41 -4.16 15.50
C GLY A 15 -0.46 -2.98 14.54
N LEU A 16 -0.71 -3.24 13.26
CA LEU A 16 -0.85 -2.26 12.18
C LEU A 16 -2.19 -1.52 12.17
N ASP A 17 -3.21 -2.04 12.87
CA ASP A 17 -4.52 -1.38 12.92
C ASP A 17 -4.39 0.03 13.51
N GLY A 18 -4.88 1.02 12.79
CA GLY A 18 -4.79 2.40 13.22
C GLY A 18 -5.00 3.41 12.12
N THR A 19 -4.94 4.67 12.51
CA THR A 19 -5.00 5.84 11.63
C THR A 19 -3.65 6.53 11.62
N TYR A 20 -3.15 6.84 10.44
CA TYR A 20 -1.81 7.36 10.21
C TYR A 20 -1.85 8.57 9.30
N ILE A 21 -1.09 9.60 9.65
CA ILE A 21 -0.97 10.86 8.90
C ILE A 21 0.44 10.99 8.31
N LEU A 22 0.51 11.44 7.06
CA LEU A 22 1.75 11.59 6.31
C LEU A 22 2.72 12.54 7.00
N ASP A 23 3.93 12.06 7.23
CA ASP A 23 5.09 12.86 7.59
C ASP A 23 5.91 13.16 6.34
N LYS A 24 5.76 14.36 5.82
CA LYS A 24 6.44 14.78 4.58
C LYS A 24 7.96 14.88 4.76
N THR A 25 8.43 15.15 5.96
CA THR A 25 9.85 15.35 6.26
C THR A 25 10.62 14.04 6.11
N ASP A 26 10.03 12.94 6.59
CA ASP A 26 10.68 11.62 6.56
C ASP A 26 10.30 10.81 5.31
N SER A 27 9.37 11.30 4.49
CA SER A 27 8.96 10.67 3.24
C SER A 27 9.82 11.12 2.07
N ASP A 28 9.93 10.26 1.05
CA ASP A 28 10.56 10.62 -0.21
C ASP A 28 9.77 11.72 -0.92
N ASN A 29 10.48 12.60 -1.61
CA ASN A 29 9.89 13.64 -2.43
C ASN A 29 9.41 13.03 -3.76
N MET A 30 8.10 12.98 -3.96
CA MET A 30 7.51 12.34 -5.13
C MET A 30 7.87 13.01 -6.45
N ASN A 31 8.13 14.34 -6.46
CA ASN A 31 8.60 15.01 -7.67
C ASN A 31 9.99 14.49 -8.08
N GLU A 32 10.90 14.33 -7.12
CA GLU A 32 12.24 13.80 -7.38
C GLU A 32 12.17 12.33 -7.85
N VAL A 33 11.38 11.49 -7.18
CA VAL A 33 11.19 10.09 -7.56
C VAL A 33 10.68 9.98 -9.00
N ILE A 34 9.70 10.79 -9.37
CA ILE A 34 9.12 10.77 -10.72
C ILE A 34 10.11 11.29 -11.74
N GLU A 35 10.82 12.39 -11.46
CA GLU A 35 11.83 12.93 -12.40
C GLU A 35 12.99 11.95 -12.62
N ASP A 36 13.45 11.27 -11.60
CA ASP A 36 14.47 10.22 -11.73
C ASP A 36 13.99 9.06 -12.63
N ALA A 37 12.75 8.62 -12.46
CA ALA A 37 12.17 7.57 -13.29
C ALA A 37 12.00 8.04 -14.75
N VAL A 38 11.49 9.25 -14.95
CA VAL A 38 11.27 9.84 -16.27
C VAL A 38 12.58 10.07 -17.01
N GLY A 39 13.64 10.51 -16.30
CA GLY A 39 14.96 10.75 -16.88
C GLY A 39 15.61 9.53 -17.52
N LYS A 40 15.16 8.32 -17.18
CA LYS A 40 15.62 7.05 -17.76
C LYS A 40 14.88 6.66 -19.04
N LEU A 41 13.83 7.39 -19.40
CA LEU A 41 13.01 7.15 -20.58
C LEU A 41 13.52 7.97 -21.79
N ASN A 42 13.10 7.54 -22.99
CA ASN A 42 13.31 8.34 -24.20
C ASN A 42 12.62 9.70 -24.04
N PHE A 43 13.32 10.77 -24.40
CA PHE A 43 12.83 12.15 -24.20
C PHE A 43 11.48 12.42 -24.88
N LEU A 44 11.17 11.74 -25.98
CA LEU A 44 9.89 11.88 -26.70
C LEU A 44 8.67 11.37 -25.87
N THR A 45 8.89 10.49 -24.91
CA THR A 45 7.84 9.89 -24.08
C THR A 45 7.80 10.46 -22.66
N GLN A 46 8.76 11.28 -22.27
CA GLN A 46 8.93 11.76 -20.89
C GLN A 46 7.72 12.52 -20.38
N ASP A 47 7.14 13.42 -21.17
CA ASP A 47 6.01 14.24 -20.69
C ASP A 47 4.76 13.42 -20.44
N ILE A 48 4.49 12.44 -21.31
CA ILE A 48 3.36 11.52 -21.14
C ILE A 48 3.59 10.64 -19.90
N ALA A 49 4.79 10.11 -19.74
CA ALA A 49 5.16 9.27 -18.61
C ALA A 49 5.08 10.06 -17.29
N ARG A 50 5.57 11.30 -17.26
CA ARG A 50 5.49 12.18 -16.09
C ARG A 50 4.05 12.37 -15.63
N GLY A 51 3.15 12.69 -16.55
CA GLY A 51 1.74 12.86 -16.25
C GLY A 51 1.09 11.59 -15.69
N ARG A 52 1.40 10.44 -16.27
CA ARG A 52 0.90 9.14 -15.79
C ARG A 52 1.45 8.77 -14.42
N LEU A 53 2.74 8.91 -14.20
CA LEU A 53 3.39 8.55 -12.93
C LEU A 53 2.88 9.43 -11.78
N LYS A 54 2.62 10.73 -12.03
CA LYS A 54 2.02 11.61 -11.03
C LYS A 54 0.62 11.15 -10.62
N LYS A 55 -0.20 10.70 -11.57
CA LYS A 55 -1.55 10.18 -11.29
C LYS A 55 -1.52 8.85 -10.54
N LEU A 56 -0.56 7.99 -10.84
CA LEU A 56 -0.44 6.65 -10.27
C LEU A 56 0.20 6.65 -8.88
N ASN A 57 0.93 7.70 -8.53
CA ASN A 57 1.72 7.78 -7.31
C ASN A 57 1.40 9.04 -6.48
N PRO A 58 0.15 9.20 -6.05
CA PRO A 58 -0.19 10.30 -5.15
C PRO A 58 0.44 10.07 -3.77
N ALA A 59 0.84 11.15 -3.11
CA ALA A 59 1.21 11.12 -1.72
C ALA A 59 -0.08 11.21 -0.88
N TYR A 60 -0.60 10.09 -0.41
CA TYR A 60 -1.79 10.05 0.45
C TYR A 60 -1.51 10.75 1.77
N ARG A 61 -2.44 11.60 2.21
CA ARG A 61 -2.32 12.33 3.48
C ARG A 61 -2.63 11.44 4.68
N GLN A 62 -3.54 10.50 4.52
CA GLN A 62 -4.01 9.63 5.58
C GLN A 62 -4.12 8.21 5.09
N VAL A 63 -3.72 7.27 5.93
CA VAL A 63 -3.90 5.84 5.74
C VAL A 63 -4.59 5.29 6.99
N VAL A 64 -5.66 4.51 6.79
CA VAL A 64 -6.32 3.76 7.85
C VAL A 64 -6.21 2.28 7.53
N ILE A 65 -5.69 1.50 8.45
CA ILE A 65 -5.57 0.04 8.34
C ILE A 65 -6.45 -0.59 9.40
N THR A 66 -7.28 -1.54 8.99
CA THR A 66 -8.03 -2.42 9.89
C THR A 66 -7.89 -3.86 9.43
N SER A 67 -7.79 -4.77 10.36
CA SER A 67 -7.63 -6.19 10.05
C SER A 67 -8.48 -7.06 10.98
N SER A 68 -8.91 -8.19 10.43
CA SER A 68 -9.51 -9.29 11.16
C SER A 68 -8.84 -10.59 10.73
N SER A 69 -9.27 -11.73 11.29
CA SER A 69 -8.79 -13.05 10.85
C SER A 69 -9.10 -13.35 9.38
N ASN A 70 -10.13 -12.72 8.82
CA ASN A 70 -10.65 -13.03 7.49
C ASN A 70 -10.38 -11.95 6.44
N GLU A 71 -10.25 -10.69 6.84
CA GLU A 71 -10.23 -9.56 5.93
C GLU A 71 -9.28 -8.46 6.42
N ILE A 72 -8.61 -7.83 5.47
CA ILE A 72 -7.81 -6.62 5.68
C ILE A 72 -8.44 -5.50 4.87
N SER A 73 -8.51 -4.32 5.47
CA SER A 73 -9.00 -3.09 4.84
C SER A 73 -7.94 -2.00 4.92
N VAL A 74 -7.67 -1.36 3.80
CA VAL A 74 -6.82 -0.16 3.72
C VAL A 74 -7.64 0.97 3.11
N THR A 75 -7.75 2.07 3.82
CA THR A 75 -8.42 3.28 3.37
C THR A 75 -7.39 4.40 3.23
N VAL A 76 -7.35 5.03 2.09
CA VAL A 76 -6.47 6.17 1.83
C VAL A 76 -7.29 7.43 1.58
N ASP A 77 -6.94 8.50 2.25
CA ASP A 77 -7.65 9.79 2.18
C ASP A 77 -9.18 9.62 2.34
N ASN A 78 -9.97 10.22 1.49
CA ASN A 78 -11.44 10.13 1.49
C ASN A 78 -11.98 9.06 0.52
N GLN A 79 -11.13 8.13 0.07
CA GLN A 79 -11.55 7.08 -0.84
C GLN A 79 -12.32 5.97 -0.09
N PRO A 80 -13.15 5.18 -0.79
CA PRO A 80 -13.77 4.01 -0.19
C PRO A 80 -12.73 3.01 0.31
N PRO A 81 -12.98 2.29 1.41
CA PRO A 81 -12.08 1.24 1.89
C PRO A 81 -11.83 0.18 0.82
N LEU A 82 -10.56 -0.17 0.60
CA LEU A 82 -10.19 -1.30 -0.22
C LEU A 82 -10.04 -2.51 0.69
N ARG A 83 -10.82 -3.57 0.43
CA ARG A 83 -10.88 -4.78 1.24
C ARG A 83 -10.47 -5.99 0.45
N ALA A 84 -9.72 -6.87 1.08
CA ALA A 84 -9.33 -8.14 0.51
C ALA A 84 -9.20 -9.22 1.60
N PRO A 85 -9.32 -10.51 1.23
CA PRO A 85 -9.08 -11.60 2.18
C PRO A 85 -7.69 -11.51 2.81
N ALA A 86 -7.61 -11.82 4.11
CA ALA A 86 -6.39 -11.64 4.90
C ALA A 86 -5.24 -12.61 4.52
N LYS A 87 -5.54 -13.65 3.74
CA LYS A 87 -4.58 -14.71 3.37
C LYS A 87 -4.03 -14.60 1.94
N GLY A 88 -4.20 -13.46 1.31
CA GLY A 88 -3.59 -13.18 0.01
C GLY A 88 -4.42 -13.56 -1.21
N ALA A 89 -5.67 -14.00 -1.05
CA ALA A 89 -6.54 -14.25 -2.20
C ALA A 89 -6.85 -12.93 -2.94
N PRO A 90 -6.61 -12.86 -4.27
CA PRO A 90 -6.85 -11.64 -5.02
C PRO A 90 -8.33 -11.36 -5.20
N VAL A 91 -8.68 -10.08 -5.19
CA VAL A 91 -10.02 -9.58 -5.50
C VAL A 91 -9.94 -8.57 -6.65
N PRO A 92 -10.93 -8.55 -7.55
CA PRO A 92 -11.01 -7.53 -8.58
C PRO A 92 -11.34 -6.17 -7.97
N TRP A 93 -10.69 -5.13 -8.46
CA TRP A 93 -10.91 -3.77 -8.04
C TRP A 93 -10.80 -2.82 -9.23
N VAL A 94 -11.59 -1.77 -9.22
CA VAL A 94 -11.51 -0.70 -10.20
C VAL A 94 -10.96 0.53 -9.53
N SER A 95 -9.82 1.01 -10.02
CA SER A 95 -9.20 2.21 -9.49
C SER A 95 -10.04 3.47 -9.79
N PRO A 96 -9.82 4.59 -9.06
CA PRO A 96 -10.57 5.83 -9.31
C PRO A 96 -10.48 6.35 -10.75
N ASP A 97 -9.41 6.04 -11.47
CA ASP A 97 -9.21 6.37 -12.89
C ASP A 97 -9.76 5.30 -13.87
N GLY A 98 -10.52 4.33 -13.36
CA GLY A 98 -11.23 3.32 -14.16
C GLY A 98 -10.41 2.10 -14.58
N ARG A 99 -9.18 1.93 -14.07
CA ARG A 99 -8.36 0.76 -14.39
C ARG A 99 -8.81 -0.45 -13.59
N LYS A 100 -8.92 -1.59 -14.27
CA LYS A 100 -9.20 -2.88 -13.65
C LYS A 100 -7.90 -3.53 -13.20
N VAL A 101 -7.80 -3.82 -11.91
CA VAL A 101 -6.64 -4.49 -11.30
C VAL A 101 -7.13 -5.58 -10.34
N ASN A 102 -6.26 -6.54 -10.06
CA ASN A 102 -6.45 -7.48 -8.97
C ASN A 102 -5.65 -7.01 -7.76
N VAL A 103 -6.27 -7.05 -6.59
CA VAL A 103 -5.63 -6.64 -5.34
C VAL A 103 -5.59 -7.83 -4.39
N SER A 104 -4.44 -8.05 -3.79
CA SER A 104 -4.27 -9.02 -2.70
C SER A 104 -3.64 -8.35 -1.49
N MET A 105 -3.97 -8.84 -0.31
CA MET A 105 -3.41 -8.37 0.95
C MET A 105 -3.03 -9.55 1.82
N GLN A 106 -1.86 -9.47 2.44
CA GLN A 106 -1.34 -10.52 3.28
C GLN A 106 -0.48 -9.93 4.39
N LEU A 107 -0.69 -10.44 5.62
CA LEU A 107 0.24 -10.19 6.72
C LEU A 107 1.40 -11.17 6.60
N VAL A 108 2.62 -10.64 6.50
CA VAL A 108 3.87 -11.41 6.43
C VAL A 108 4.73 -10.98 7.61
N GLY A 109 4.74 -11.78 8.69
CA GLY A 109 5.35 -11.37 9.95
C GLY A 109 4.62 -10.15 10.53
N GLU A 110 5.34 -9.05 10.74
CA GLU A 110 4.81 -7.81 11.32
C GLU A 110 4.48 -6.73 10.28
N HIS A 111 4.45 -7.09 9.00
CA HIS A 111 4.15 -6.15 7.94
C HIS A 111 2.98 -6.61 7.06
N LEU A 112 2.32 -5.65 6.44
CA LEU A 112 1.23 -5.86 5.50
C LEU A 112 1.76 -5.67 4.09
N GLU A 113 1.65 -6.69 3.27
CA GLU A 113 1.91 -6.61 1.84
C GLU A 113 0.59 -6.46 1.08
N GLN A 114 0.46 -5.35 0.36
CA GLN A 114 -0.68 -5.06 -0.50
C GLN A 114 -0.19 -5.02 -1.95
N THR A 115 -0.70 -5.91 -2.79
CA THR A 115 -0.25 -6.06 -4.17
C THR A 115 -1.37 -5.74 -5.15
N PHE A 116 -1.06 -4.88 -6.12
CA PHE A 116 -1.91 -4.54 -7.25
C PHE A 116 -1.30 -5.13 -8.52
N THR A 117 -2.07 -5.91 -9.25
CA THR A 117 -1.61 -6.57 -10.48
C THR A 117 -2.55 -6.27 -11.64
N SER A 118 -1.99 -5.85 -12.76
CA SER A 118 -2.71 -5.66 -14.01
C SER A 118 -1.87 -6.18 -15.18
N SER A 119 -2.44 -6.16 -16.40
CA SER A 119 -1.69 -6.47 -17.62
C SER A 119 -0.55 -5.48 -17.90
N ASN A 120 -0.59 -4.28 -17.29
CA ASN A 120 0.36 -3.20 -17.51
C ASN A 120 1.46 -3.11 -16.46
N GLY A 121 1.40 -3.93 -15.42
CA GLY A 121 2.41 -3.93 -14.37
C GLY A 121 1.91 -4.38 -13.00
N ARG A 122 2.78 -4.23 -12.04
CA ARG A 122 2.56 -4.64 -10.65
C ARG A 122 3.03 -3.55 -9.71
N ARG A 123 2.26 -3.29 -8.66
CA ARG A 123 2.64 -2.42 -7.56
C ARG A 123 2.51 -3.18 -6.26
N VAL A 124 3.51 -3.06 -5.41
CA VAL A 124 3.51 -3.59 -4.04
C VAL A 124 3.66 -2.42 -3.07
N ASN A 125 2.72 -2.32 -2.14
CA ASN A 125 2.84 -1.45 -0.98
C ASN A 125 3.14 -2.35 0.22
N ASP A 126 4.30 -2.20 0.82
CA ASP A 126 4.70 -2.93 2.01
C ASP A 126 4.67 -1.99 3.21
N TYR A 127 3.75 -2.24 4.13
CA TYR A 127 3.54 -1.43 5.32
C TYR A 127 4.22 -2.06 6.52
N THR A 128 5.14 -1.35 7.12
CA THR A 128 5.89 -1.79 8.30
C THR A 128 5.75 -0.78 9.43
N LEU A 129 5.45 -1.28 10.62
CA LEU A 129 5.34 -0.47 11.82
C LEU A 129 6.68 -0.44 12.56
N SER A 130 7.07 0.73 13.07
CA SER A 130 8.25 0.85 13.95
C SER A 130 8.04 0.08 15.25
N PRO A 131 9.14 -0.33 15.95
CA PRO A 131 9.04 -1.09 17.21
C PRO A 131 8.21 -0.39 18.28
N ASP A 132 8.21 0.95 18.33
CA ASP A 132 7.41 1.73 19.28
C ASP A 132 5.93 1.90 18.85
N GLY A 133 5.56 1.39 17.69
CA GLY A 133 4.19 1.45 17.17
C GLY A 133 3.72 2.81 16.69
N ARG A 134 4.60 3.80 16.58
CA ARG A 134 4.23 5.20 16.28
C ARG A 134 4.40 5.60 14.82
N THR A 135 5.26 4.90 14.10
CA THR A 135 5.63 5.23 12.72
C THR A 135 5.32 4.09 11.79
N LEU A 136 4.52 4.36 10.77
CA LEU A 136 4.23 3.43 9.68
C LEU A 136 5.05 3.84 8.45
N THR A 137 5.81 2.91 7.90
CA THR A 137 6.51 3.11 6.63
C THR A 137 5.82 2.30 5.54
N MET A 138 5.41 2.96 4.48
CA MET A 138 4.93 2.32 3.25
C MET A 138 6.05 2.33 2.23
N GLN A 139 6.65 1.18 1.97
CA GLN A 139 7.63 0.99 0.91
C GLN A 139 6.88 0.60 -0.36
N VAL A 140 7.01 1.38 -1.40
CA VAL A 140 6.38 1.13 -2.70
C VAL A 140 7.40 0.60 -3.68
N THR A 141 7.02 -0.46 -4.39
CA THR A 141 7.77 -0.99 -5.55
C THR A 141 6.81 -1.12 -6.73
N GLU A 142 7.13 -0.46 -7.81
CA GLU A 142 6.31 -0.44 -9.03
C GLU A 142 7.12 -0.97 -10.20
N THR A 143 6.61 -2.00 -10.86
CA THR A 143 7.23 -2.64 -12.04
C THR A 143 6.28 -2.60 -13.22
N SER A 144 6.81 -2.34 -14.40
CA SER A 144 6.05 -2.32 -15.65
C SER A 144 6.97 -2.67 -16.80
N PRO A 145 6.47 -3.40 -17.85
CA PRO A 145 7.23 -3.61 -19.07
C PRO A 145 7.63 -2.32 -19.79
N ARG A 146 6.93 -1.22 -19.51
CA ARG A 146 7.21 0.11 -20.10
C ARG A 146 8.27 0.90 -19.36
N LEU A 147 8.68 0.44 -18.18
CA LEU A 147 9.72 1.07 -17.37
C LEU A 147 11.02 0.29 -17.49
N PRO A 148 12.17 0.94 -17.76
CA PRO A 148 13.46 0.26 -17.83
C PRO A 148 13.94 -0.26 -16.49
N GLN A 149 13.46 0.33 -15.39
CA GLN A 149 13.75 -0.06 -14.02
C GLN A 149 12.51 0.07 -13.15
N SER A 150 12.43 -0.71 -12.07
CA SER A 150 11.42 -0.56 -11.04
C SER A 150 11.51 0.83 -10.38
N ILE A 151 10.36 1.40 -10.07
CA ILE A 151 10.28 2.61 -9.26
C ILE A 151 10.09 2.19 -7.82
N THR A 152 10.95 2.67 -6.93
CA THR A 152 10.85 2.41 -5.49
C THR A 152 10.89 3.72 -4.73
N TYR A 153 10.05 3.85 -3.74
CA TYR A 153 10.03 4.98 -2.83
C TYR A 153 9.36 4.63 -1.52
N LYS A 154 9.55 5.45 -0.50
CA LYS A 154 8.88 5.30 0.78
C LYS A 154 8.06 6.53 1.13
N GLN A 155 6.92 6.28 1.78
CA GLN A 155 6.13 7.28 2.46
C GLN A 155 6.08 6.91 3.94
N VAL A 156 6.32 7.88 4.80
CA VAL A 156 6.34 7.70 6.25
C VAL A 156 5.13 8.39 6.86
N TYR A 157 4.46 7.70 7.75
CA TYR A 157 3.24 8.16 8.41
C TYR A 157 3.40 8.10 9.94
N ARG A 158 2.75 9.01 10.63
CA ARG A 158 2.69 9.02 12.10
C ARG A 158 1.32 8.56 12.55
N ARG A 159 1.30 7.64 13.52
CA ARG A 159 0.05 7.14 14.11
C ARG A 159 -0.62 8.24 14.92
N VAL A 160 -1.92 8.43 14.71
CA VAL A 160 -2.76 9.36 15.47
C VAL A 160 -3.86 8.66 16.26
N SER A 161 -4.12 7.41 15.96
CA SER A 161 -5.05 6.59 16.77
C SER A 161 -4.86 5.11 16.54
#